data_18d0fe21beecf9643775b08a96458463
#
_entry.id   18d0fe21beecf9643775b08a96458463
#
_cell.length_a   1.000
_cell.length_b   1.000
_cell.length_c   1.000
_cell.angle_alpha   90.00
_cell.angle_beta   90.00
_cell.angle_gamma   90.00
#
_symmetry.space_group_name_H-M   'P 1'
#
loop_
_entity.id
_entity.type
_entity.pdbx_description
1 polymer ?
#
loop_
_entity_poly.entity_id
_entity_poly.type
_entity_poly.pdbx_seq_one_letter_code
_entity_poly.pdbx_strand_id
1 'polypeptide(L)'
;MFPIERDSASAEFLDGTKRGEFLLVRDTETGEILSPQFDVSVQPDRYTRVPAAGTGTVVSWSVVHQRGLDGAVHRLPVGIVELDEGPWWWTSFPGADPAADLFGARVKVAFEVLGEAEAAEAIPFFELV
;
A
#
# COMPACT_ATOMS: atom_id res chain seq x y z
N MET A 1 -7.82 -8.57 -16.62
CA MET A 1 -7.00 -7.70 -15.73
C MET A 1 -5.91 -7.05 -16.55
N PHE A 2 -5.74 -5.75 -16.38
CA PHE A 2 -4.64 -5.04 -17.03
C PHE A 2 -3.33 -5.33 -16.29
N PRO A 3 -2.22 -5.55 -17.02
CA PRO A 3 -0.94 -5.71 -16.36
C PRO A 3 -0.53 -4.43 -15.63
N ILE A 4 0.18 -4.60 -14.53
CA ILE A 4 0.75 -3.48 -13.80
C ILE A 4 2.02 -3.05 -14.52
N GLU A 5 2.06 -1.79 -14.91
CA GLU A 5 3.24 -1.22 -15.57
C GLU A 5 4.08 -0.46 -14.55
N ARG A 6 5.38 -0.69 -14.62
CA ARG A 6 6.34 -0.01 -13.76
C ARG A 6 6.87 1.24 -14.42
N ASP A 7 7.17 2.24 -13.59
CA ASP A 7 7.90 3.45 -14.02
C ASP A 7 9.07 3.71 -13.05
N SER A 8 9.77 4.81 -13.25
CA SER A 8 10.91 5.15 -12.39
C SER A 8 10.52 5.39 -10.93
N ALA A 9 9.28 5.81 -10.68
CA ALA A 9 8.80 6.07 -9.32
C ALA A 9 8.34 4.79 -8.62
N SER A 10 7.92 3.77 -9.36
CA SER A 10 7.30 2.57 -8.79
C SER A 10 8.20 1.33 -8.79
N ALA A 11 9.24 1.29 -9.63
CA ALA A 11 10.02 0.07 -9.84
C ALA A 11 10.67 -0.46 -8.56
N GLU A 12 11.34 0.39 -7.79
CA GLU A 12 11.99 -0.04 -6.54
C GLU A 12 10.97 -0.44 -5.48
N PHE A 13 9.84 0.28 -5.41
CA PHE A 13 8.76 -0.07 -4.50
C PHE A 13 8.21 -1.47 -4.81
N LEU A 14 7.96 -1.76 -6.07
CA LEU A 14 7.45 -3.07 -6.49
C LEU A 14 8.50 -4.18 -6.35
N ASP A 15 9.79 -3.87 -6.49
CA ASP A 15 10.84 -4.82 -6.15
C ASP A 15 10.79 -5.16 -4.65
N GLY A 16 10.56 -4.16 -3.81
CA GLY A 16 10.41 -4.35 -2.37
C GLY A 16 9.20 -5.23 -2.02
N THR A 17 8.03 -4.96 -2.61
CA THR A 17 6.83 -5.75 -2.31
C THR A 17 6.99 -7.21 -2.69
N LYS A 18 7.74 -7.52 -3.76
CA LYS A 18 8.04 -8.89 -4.13
C LYS A 18 8.87 -9.62 -3.07
N ARG A 19 9.65 -8.90 -2.29
CA ARG A 19 10.42 -9.44 -1.17
C ARG A 19 9.65 -9.42 0.15
N GLY A 20 8.39 -8.95 0.13
CA GLY A 20 7.61 -8.78 1.36
C GLY A 20 7.96 -7.52 2.15
N GLU A 21 8.53 -6.51 1.48
CA GLU A 21 8.90 -5.24 2.11
C GLU A 21 8.05 -4.11 1.59
N PHE A 22 7.57 -3.26 2.50
CA PHE A 22 6.87 -2.02 2.17
C PHE A 22 7.89 -0.89 2.29
N LEU A 23 8.37 -0.40 1.14
CA LEU A 23 9.45 0.58 1.12
C LEU A 23 8.93 2.00 1.17
N LEU A 24 9.42 2.76 2.14
CA LEU A 24 9.23 4.20 2.23
C LEU A 24 10.44 4.92 1.64
N VAL A 25 10.38 6.24 1.59
CA VAL A 25 11.48 7.08 1.13
C VAL A 25 12.01 7.87 2.32
N ARG A 26 13.33 7.92 2.46
CA ARG A 26 13.97 8.74 3.47
C ARG A 26 14.77 9.85 2.81
N ASP A 27 14.57 11.08 3.27
CA ASP A 27 15.41 12.21 2.93
C ASP A 27 16.69 12.13 3.78
N THR A 28 17.83 11.89 3.17
CA THR A 28 19.08 11.70 3.90
C THR A 28 19.63 13.00 4.49
N GLU A 29 19.18 14.16 3.99
CA GLU A 29 19.61 15.45 4.53
C GLU A 29 18.83 15.85 5.77
N THR A 30 17.51 15.57 5.81
CA THR A 30 16.64 15.98 6.90
C THR A 30 16.25 14.86 7.82
N GLY A 31 16.36 13.60 7.38
CA GLY A 31 15.86 12.42 8.07
C GLY A 31 14.35 12.21 7.94
N GLU A 32 13.67 13.06 7.20
CA GLU A 32 12.22 12.94 6.99
C GLU A 32 11.87 11.67 6.23
N ILE A 33 10.79 11.01 6.66
CA ILE A 33 10.25 9.84 5.97
C ILE A 33 9.10 10.29 5.09
N LEU A 34 9.17 9.91 3.82
CA LEU A 34 8.22 10.29 2.79
C LEU A 34 7.45 9.07 2.29
N SER A 35 6.32 9.32 1.65
CA SER A 35 5.46 8.30 1.06
C SER A 35 6.21 7.47 0.01
N PRO A 36 5.82 6.18 -0.19
CA PRO A 36 6.35 5.36 -1.29
C PRO A 36 6.15 5.99 -2.67
N GLN A 37 5.17 6.86 -2.82
CA GLN A 37 4.87 7.52 -4.09
C GLN A 37 5.87 8.61 -4.47
N PHE A 38 6.74 9.00 -3.55
CA PHE A 38 7.74 10.01 -3.84
C PHE A 38 8.75 9.48 -4.86
N ASP A 39 9.01 10.27 -5.90
CA ASP A 39 9.93 9.88 -6.97
C ASP A 39 11.37 10.22 -6.56
N VAL A 40 12.13 9.20 -6.19
CA VAL A 40 13.52 9.36 -5.76
C VAL A 40 14.46 9.76 -6.91
N SER A 41 14.02 9.56 -8.17
CA SER A 41 14.87 9.86 -9.33
C SER A 41 15.12 11.34 -9.53
N VAL A 42 14.33 12.24 -8.90
CA VAL A 42 14.53 13.69 -8.98
C VAL A 42 15.85 14.12 -8.31
N GLN A 43 16.26 13.44 -7.23
CA GLN A 43 17.54 13.66 -6.55
C GLN A 43 18.04 12.33 -5.95
N PRO A 44 18.57 11.43 -6.78
CA PRO A 44 18.89 10.06 -6.31
C PRO A 44 19.96 10.00 -5.22
N ASP A 45 20.80 11.03 -5.10
CA ASP A 45 21.81 11.09 -4.04
C ASP A 45 21.24 11.56 -2.69
N ARG A 46 20.08 12.17 -2.71
CA ARG A 46 19.43 12.70 -1.50
C ARG A 46 18.45 11.72 -0.87
N TYR A 47 17.73 10.97 -1.68
CA TYR A 47 16.65 10.12 -1.24
C TYR A 47 17.03 8.65 -1.33
N THR A 48 16.65 7.87 -0.32
CA THR A 48 16.88 6.43 -0.31
C THR A 48 15.61 5.69 0.08
N ARG A 49 15.48 4.43 -0.35
CA ARG A 49 14.38 3.57 0.04
C ARG A 49 14.70 2.86 1.35
N VAL A 50 13.75 2.86 2.29
CA VAL A 50 13.91 2.21 3.59
C VAL A 50 12.68 1.35 3.89
N PRO A 51 12.85 0.14 4.46
CA PRO A 51 11.71 -0.69 4.83
C PRO A 51 10.91 -0.06 5.95
N ALA A 52 9.57 -0.09 5.82
CA ALA A 52 8.66 0.28 6.89
C ALA A 52 8.46 -0.88 7.86
N ALA A 53 8.02 -0.58 9.07
CA ALA A 53 7.54 -1.58 9.99
C ALA A 53 6.31 -2.32 9.44
N GLY A 54 5.57 -1.67 8.56
CA GLY A 54 4.40 -2.26 7.91
C GLY A 54 3.13 -2.16 8.74
N THR A 55 3.14 -1.36 9.80
CA THR A 55 2.01 -1.17 10.70
C THR A 55 1.53 0.27 10.68
N GLY A 56 0.27 0.47 11.01
CA GLY A 56 -0.33 1.79 11.04
C GLY A 56 -1.71 1.81 11.64
N THR A 57 -2.36 2.95 11.51
CA THR A 57 -3.70 3.20 12.08
C THR A 57 -4.62 3.73 11.00
N VAL A 58 -5.84 3.22 10.91
CA VAL A 58 -6.84 3.71 9.97
C VAL A 58 -7.29 5.10 10.40
N VAL A 59 -7.15 6.10 9.52
CA VAL A 59 -7.57 7.48 9.78
C VAL A 59 -8.82 7.87 9.00
N SER A 60 -9.15 7.13 7.95
CA SER A 60 -10.36 7.33 7.16
C SER A 60 -10.71 6.02 6.45
N TRP A 61 -12.01 5.75 6.27
CA TRP A 61 -12.42 4.57 5.50
C TRP A 61 -13.75 4.82 4.81
N SER A 62 -14.02 3.98 3.82
CA SER A 62 -15.27 3.94 3.08
C SER A 62 -15.51 2.51 2.61
N VAL A 63 -16.68 2.22 2.12
CA VAL A 63 -16.99 0.91 1.56
C VAL A 63 -17.36 1.09 0.10
N VAL A 64 -16.59 0.46 -0.78
CA VAL A 64 -16.87 0.47 -2.20
C VAL A 64 -17.82 -0.68 -2.52
N HIS A 65 -18.93 -0.37 -3.19
CA HIS A 65 -19.90 -1.36 -3.65
C HIS A 65 -19.67 -1.59 -5.13
N GLN A 66 -19.28 -2.80 -5.49
CA GLN A 66 -19.00 -3.18 -6.87
C GLN A 66 -19.91 -4.33 -7.29
N ARG A 67 -20.50 -4.22 -8.49
CA ARG A 67 -21.24 -5.31 -9.07
C ARG A 67 -20.28 -6.20 -9.86
N GLY A 68 -20.17 -7.45 -9.48
CA GLY A 68 -19.33 -8.42 -10.18
C GLY A 68 -19.97 -8.90 -11.47
N LEU A 69 -19.20 -9.67 -12.24
CA LEU A 69 -19.69 -10.29 -13.49
C LEU A 69 -20.83 -11.27 -13.24
N ASP A 70 -20.90 -11.82 -12.04
CA ASP A 70 -21.97 -12.72 -11.59
C ASP A 70 -23.27 -11.98 -11.20
N GLY A 71 -23.27 -10.64 -11.28
CA GLY A 71 -24.40 -9.81 -10.88
C GLY A 71 -24.48 -9.55 -9.38
N ALA A 72 -23.65 -10.18 -8.56
CA ALA A 72 -23.63 -9.97 -7.13
C ALA A 72 -22.94 -8.64 -6.78
N VAL A 73 -23.38 -7.99 -5.68
CA VAL A 73 -22.74 -6.79 -5.18
C VAL A 73 -21.69 -7.21 -4.17
N HIS A 74 -20.44 -6.77 -4.40
CA HIS A 74 -19.33 -6.99 -3.51
C HIS A 74 -19.02 -5.69 -2.78
N ARG A 75 -18.78 -5.77 -1.48
CA ARG A 75 -18.46 -4.63 -0.62
C ARG A 75 -17.01 -4.74 -0.20
N LEU A 76 -16.20 -3.74 -0.56
CA LEU A 76 -14.79 -3.71 -0.22
C LEU A 76 -14.49 -2.48 0.63
N PRO A 77 -14.11 -2.65 1.90
CA PRO A 77 -13.61 -1.53 2.68
C PRO A 77 -12.29 -1.03 2.12
N VAL A 78 -12.19 0.28 1.96
CA VAL A 78 -10.99 0.98 1.49
C VAL A 78 -10.75 2.18 2.38
N GLY A 79 -9.55 2.71 2.39
CA GLY A 79 -9.31 3.91 3.16
C GLY A 79 -7.86 4.33 3.20
N ILE A 80 -7.55 5.14 4.20
CA ILE A 80 -6.24 5.71 4.42
C ILE A 80 -5.68 5.18 5.73
N VAL A 81 -4.45 4.69 5.67
CA VAL A 81 -3.66 4.28 6.85
C VAL A 81 -2.59 5.34 7.09
N GLU A 82 -2.51 5.83 8.32
CA GLU A 82 -1.35 6.56 8.78
C GLU A 82 -0.31 5.54 9.24
N LEU A 83 0.77 5.45 8.50
CA LEU A 83 1.87 4.53 8.84
C LEU A 83 2.56 5.01 10.12
N ASP A 84 3.12 4.08 10.88
CA ASP A 84 3.80 4.42 12.14
C ASP A 84 4.96 5.40 11.93
N GLU A 85 5.55 5.42 10.74
CA GLU A 85 6.60 6.37 10.35
C GLU A 85 6.06 7.76 9.96
N GLY A 86 4.74 7.92 9.81
CA GLY A 86 4.09 9.19 9.54
C GLY A 86 3.37 9.33 8.22
N PRO A 87 3.87 8.84 7.08
CA PRO A 87 3.18 8.98 5.80
C PRO A 87 1.82 8.30 5.78
N TRP A 88 0.92 8.83 4.95
CA TRP A 88 -0.39 8.25 4.71
C TRP A 88 -0.36 7.41 3.45
N TRP A 89 -1.13 6.30 3.47
CA TRP A 89 -1.21 5.38 2.34
C TRP A 89 -2.65 4.99 2.07
N TRP A 90 -3.07 5.11 0.81
CA TRP A 90 -4.38 4.66 0.34
C TRP A 90 -4.33 3.15 0.13
N THR A 91 -5.30 2.44 0.68
CA THR A 91 -5.29 0.97 0.62
C THR A 91 -6.68 0.39 0.70
N SER A 92 -6.76 -0.94 0.57
CA SER A 92 -7.96 -1.71 0.82
C SER A 92 -7.79 -2.59 2.05
N PHE A 93 -8.94 -3.00 2.62
CA PHE A 93 -9.01 -3.87 3.80
C PHE A 93 -9.90 -5.07 3.48
N PRO A 94 -9.45 -6.00 2.59
CA PRO A 94 -10.34 -7.03 2.06
C PRO A 94 -10.84 -8.03 3.11
N GLY A 95 -10.14 -8.18 4.23
CA GLY A 95 -10.55 -9.06 5.32
C GLY A 95 -11.44 -8.40 6.37
N ALA A 96 -11.72 -7.11 6.26
CA ALA A 96 -12.52 -6.39 7.24
C ALA A 96 -14.01 -6.55 6.98
N ASP A 97 -14.81 -6.55 8.06
CA ASP A 97 -16.27 -6.53 7.95
C ASP A 97 -16.71 -5.19 7.36
N PRO A 98 -17.44 -5.17 6.22
CA PRO A 98 -17.90 -3.91 5.62
C PRO A 98 -18.81 -3.08 6.52
N ALA A 99 -19.42 -3.69 7.54
CA ALA A 99 -20.29 -2.99 8.49
C ALA A 99 -19.55 -2.45 9.71
N ALA A 100 -18.26 -2.76 9.85
CA ALA A 100 -17.48 -2.36 11.03
C ALA A 100 -17.02 -0.91 10.94
N ASP A 101 -16.89 -0.26 12.11
CA ASP A 101 -16.21 1.02 12.23
C ASP A 101 -14.70 0.77 12.28
N LEU A 102 -13.99 1.21 11.26
CA LEU A 102 -12.55 0.98 11.15
C LEU A 102 -11.72 2.16 11.68
N PHE A 103 -12.35 3.28 12.04
CA PHE A 103 -11.58 4.44 12.50
C PHE A 103 -10.77 4.09 13.74
N GLY A 104 -9.47 4.40 13.68
CA GLY A 104 -8.55 4.13 14.79
C GLY A 104 -8.07 2.68 14.89
N ALA A 105 -8.53 1.80 14.01
CA ALA A 105 -8.09 0.39 14.03
C ALA A 105 -6.61 0.27 13.69
N ARG A 106 -5.92 -0.61 14.40
CA ARG A 106 -4.53 -0.96 14.07
C ARG A 106 -4.51 -1.99 12.96
N VAL A 107 -3.61 -1.79 12.01
CA VAL A 107 -3.50 -2.64 10.82
C VAL A 107 -2.05 -2.93 10.51
N LYS A 108 -1.82 -4.01 9.76
CA LYS A 108 -0.51 -4.38 9.24
C LYS A 108 -0.60 -4.67 7.75
N VAL A 109 0.50 -4.43 7.04
CA VAL A 109 0.58 -4.69 5.62
C VAL A 109 0.63 -6.18 5.33
N ALA A 110 -0.03 -6.58 4.25
CA ALA A 110 0.10 -7.88 3.61
C ALA A 110 0.22 -7.65 2.11
N PHE A 111 0.55 -8.69 1.37
CA PHE A 111 0.80 -8.56 -0.07
C PHE A 111 0.03 -9.60 -0.84
N GLU A 112 -0.62 -9.16 -1.91
CA GLU A 112 -1.32 -10.04 -2.85
C GLU A 112 -0.55 -10.08 -4.16
N VAL A 113 -0.23 -11.29 -4.61
CA VAL A 113 0.46 -11.47 -5.89
C VAL A 113 -0.57 -11.48 -7.01
N LEU A 114 -0.42 -10.55 -7.95
CA LEU A 114 -1.28 -10.41 -9.12
C LEU A 114 -0.48 -10.71 -10.38
N GLY A 115 -1.07 -11.46 -11.31
CA GLY A 115 -0.43 -11.86 -12.54
C GLY A 115 0.24 -13.22 -12.43
N GLU A 116 0.99 -13.59 -13.48
CA GLU A 116 1.59 -14.91 -13.60
C GLU A 116 3.08 -14.80 -13.91
N ALA A 117 3.85 -15.78 -13.43
CA ALA A 117 5.27 -15.95 -13.68
C ALA A 117 6.08 -14.68 -13.37
N GLU A 118 7.01 -14.32 -14.27
CA GLU A 118 7.89 -13.18 -14.08
C GLU A 118 7.17 -11.83 -14.15
N ALA A 119 5.99 -11.77 -14.79
CA ALA A 119 5.18 -10.57 -14.85
C ALA A 119 4.36 -10.32 -13.59
N ALA A 120 4.37 -11.25 -12.63
CA ALA A 120 3.59 -11.10 -11.40
C ALA A 120 4.15 -9.95 -10.55
N GLU A 121 3.23 -9.19 -9.95
CA GLU A 121 3.55 -8.12 -9.03
C GLU A 121 2.86 -8.36 -7.69
N ALA A 122 3.48 -7.95 -6.60
CA ALA A 122 2.91 -8.05 -5.27
C ALA A 122 2.36 -6.67 -4.86
N ILE A 123 1.06 -6.63 -4.58
CA ILE A 123 0.36 -5.38 -4.26
C ILE A 123 0.04 -5.35 -2.77
N PRO A 124 0.36 -4.26 -2.06
CA PRO A 124 0.08 -4.19 -0.64
C PRO A 124 -1.40 -3.94 -0.36
N PHE A 125 -1.88 -4.57 0.69
CA PHE A 125 -3.15 -4.26 1.34
C PHE A 125 -2.93 -4.35 2.85
N PHE A 126 -3.94 -3.99 3.64
CA PHE A 126 -3.77 -3.99 5.09
C PHE A 126 -4.82 -4.87 5.75
N GLU A 127 -4.39 -5.57 6.79
CA GLU A 127 -5.22 -6.45 7.61
C GLU A 127 -5.35 -5.89 9.02
N LEU A 128 -6.50 -6.10 9.66
CA LEU A 128 -6.68 -5.78 11.07
C LEU A 128 -5.74 -6.64 11.92
N VAL A 129 -5.13 -6.02 12.89
CA VAL A 129 -4.27 -6.71 13.85
C VAL A 129 -5.11 -7.41 14.92
#